data_fde82ea35ca305f5fc731bfc0dcacb1f
#
_entry.id   fde82ea35ca305f5fc731bfc0dcacb1f
#
_cell.length_a   1.000
_cell.length_b   1.000
_cell.length_c   1.000
_cell.angle_alpha   90.00
_cell.angle_beta   90.00
_cell.angle_gamma   90.00
#
_symmetry.space_group_name_H-M   'P 1'
#
loop_
_entity.id
_entity.type
_entity.pdbx_description
1 polymer ?
#
loop_
_entity_poly.entity_id
_entity_poly.type
_entity_poly.pdbx_seq_one_letter_code
_entity_poly.pdbx_strand_id
1 'polypeptide(L)'
;MKNVYMVQASTTYGGNLFKAAYLPYAVGLLVAYAWTDEQIKSEYDFKRFIFTREETDSAVASLENPAVVGFSNYIWNTEYNKALAAKIKAEYPDCVIIFGGHNVPPDTDFLEKYDYIDFL
;
A
#
# COMPACT_ATOMS: atom_id res chain seq x y z
N MET A 1 -18.19 0.19 -7.01
CA MET A 1 -16.83 0.67 -7.35
C MET A 1 -15.80 -0.24 -6.70
N LYS A 2 -14.63 -0.33 -7.30
CA LYS A 2 -13.49 -1.13 -6.80
C LYS A 2 -12.70 -0.32 -5.78
N ASN A 3 -12.56 -0.80 -4.56
CA ASN A 3 -11.85 -0.08 -3.52
C ASN A 3 -10.34 -0.16 -3.71
N VAL A 4 -9.67 0.99 -3.64
CA VAL A 4 -8.22 1.13 -3.76
C VAL A 4 -7.65 1.71 -2.48
N TYR A 5 -6.63 1.07 -1.94
CA TYR A 5 -5.89 1.54 -0.77
C TYR A 5 -4.45 1.83 -1.16
N MET A 6 -3.89 2.87 -0.55
CA MET A 6 -2.49 3.23 -0.76
C MET A 6 -1.76 3.23 0.58
N VAL A 7 -0.58 2.63 0.60
CA VAL A 7 0.26 2.47 1.78
C VAL A 7 1.58 3.19 1.58
N GLN A 8 1.89 4.11 2.46
CA GLN A 8 3.19 4.77 2.57
C GLN A 8 3.55 4.90 4.04
N ALA A 9 3.91 3.78 4.66
CA ALA A 9 4.23 3.75 6.08
C ALA A 9 5.47 4.58 6.39
N SER A 10 5.34 5.42 7.41
CA SER A 10 6.46 6.25 7.90
C SER A 10 7.47 5.43 8.70
N THR A 11 8.59 6.05 9.05
CA THR A 11 9.60 5.44 9.93
C THR A 11 9.17 5.37 11.39
N THR A 12 8.13 6.11 11.77
CA THR A 12 7.68 6.21 13.15
C THR A 12 6.66 5.15 13.50
N TYR A 13 6.88 4.48 14.61
CA TYR A 13 5.89 3.63 15.26
C TYR A 13 4.92 4.50 16.06
N GLY A 14 3.64 4.14 16.03
CA GLY A 14 2.63 4.83 16.82
C GLY A 14 3.03 4.90 18.30
N GLY A 15 2.89 6.07 18.91
CA GLY A 15 3.25 6.30 20.32
C GLY A 15 4.66 6.79 20.56
N ASN A 16 5.42 7.12 19.54
CA ASN A 16 6.77 7.58 19.65
C ASN A 16 6.91 9.03 20.16
N LEU A 17 8.03 9.32 20.84
CA LEU A 17 8.39 10.61 21.42
C LEU A 17 8.29 11.79 20.45
N PHE A 18 8.37 11.56 19.17
CA PHE A 18 8.35 12.61 18.16
C PHE A 18 7.00 12.78 17.46
N LYS A 19 6.03 11.90 17.65
CA LYS A 19 4.68 11.94 17.03
C LYS A 19 4.67 12.45 15.57
N ALA A 20 5.79 12.33 14.89
CA ALA A 20 5.95 12.82 13.53
C ALA A 20 5.53 11.72 12.56
N ALA A 21 4.29 11.79 12.09
CA ALA A 21 3.90 11.08 10.90
C ALA A 21 4.21 11.98 9.71
N TYR A 22 5.04 11.51 8.78
CA TYR A 22 5.23 12.21 7.51
C TYR A 22 3.96 12.06 6.67
N LEU A 23 3.58 13.15 6.02
CA LEU A 23 2.46 13.11 5.08
C LEU A 23 2.77 12.11 3.95
N PRO A 24 1.79 11.31 3.52
CA PRO A 24 1.98 10.31 2.45
C PRO A 24 1.99 10.99 1.07
N TYR A 25 3.01 11.79 0.81
CA TYR A 25 3.07 12.69 -0.34
C TYR A 25 3.11 11.93 -1.67
N ALA A 26 3.95 10.88 -1.77
CA ALA A 26 4.10 10.14 -3.02
C ALA A 26 2.79 9.46 -3.44
N VAL A 27 2.15 8.74 -2.54
CA VAL A 27 0.86 8.09 -2.83
C VAL A 27 -0.26 9.12 -3.02
N GLY A 28 -0.21 10.24 -2.32
CA GLY A 28 -1.14 11.36 -2.52
C GLY A 28 -1.06 11.94 -3.92
N LEU A 29 0.13 12.12 -4.46
CA LEU A 29 0.34 12.56 -5.85
C LEU A 29 -0.19 11.55 -6.87
N LEU A 30 0.05 10.25 -6.64
CA LEU A 30 -0.46 9.20 -7.52
C LEU A 30 -1.99 9.20 -7.57
N VAL A 31 -2.63 9.31 -6.42
CA VAL A 31 -4.10 9.39 -6.35
C VAL A 31 -4.62 10.66 -7.01
N ALA A 32 -4.01 11.81 -6.75
CA ALA A 32 -4.40 13.08 -7.35
C ALA A 32 -4.29 13.02 -8.88
N TYR A 33 -3.23 12.40 -9.40
CA TYR A 33 -3.07 12.22 -10.84
C TYR A 33 -4.09 11.23 -11.41
N ALA A 34 -4.29 10.09 -10.76
CA ALA A 34 -5.28 9.10 -11.18
C ALA A 34 -6.69 9.72 -11.27
N TRP A 35 -7.02 10.63 -10.36
CA TRP A 35 -8.31 11.32 -10.34
C TRP A 35 -8.49 12.38 -11.43
N THR A 36 -7.50 12.60 -12.29
CA THR A 36 -7.70 13.38 -13.53
C THR A 36 -8.37 12.57 -14.65
N ASP A 37 -8.40 11.24 -14.51
CA ASP A 37 -8.99 10.33 -15.48
C ASP A 37 -10.44 9.99 -15.11
N GLU A 38 -11.38 10.28 -16.00
CA GLU A 38 -12.80 10.07 -15.75
C GLU A 38 -13.21 8.60 -15.69
N GLN A 39 -12.50 7.73 -16.39
CA GLN A 39 -12.75 6.29 -16.30
C GLN A 39 -12.33 5.75 -14.91
N ILE A 40 -11.17 6.17 -14.42
CA ILE A 40 -10.72 5.78 -13.07
C ILE A 40 -11.71 6.26 -12.02
N LYS A 41 -12.16 7.51 -12.10
CA LYS A 41 -13.18 8.04 -11.18
C LYS A 41 -14.48 7.25 -11.18
N SER A 42 -14.88 6.74 -12.33
CA SER A 42 -16.14 6.00 -12.46
C SER A 42 -16.06 4.56 -11.96
N GLU A 43 -14.87 3.95 -11.95
CA GLU A 43 -14.67 2.54 -11.63
C GLU A 43 -14.06 2.30 -10.26
N TYR A 44 -13.27 3.23 -9.72
CA TYR A 44 -12.46 3.04 -8.52
C TYR A 44 -12.79 4.06 -7.43
N ASP A 45 -12.79 3.58 -6.19
CA ASP A 45 -12.98 4.40 -4.99
C ASP A 45 -11.70 4.36 -4.16
N PHE A 46 -10.98 5.50 -4.12
CA PHE A 46 -9.77 5.64 -3.32
C PHE A 46 -10.14 5.88 -1.86
N LYS A 47 -9.81 4.90 -1.02
CA LYS A 47 -10.07 4.92 0.41
C LYS A 47 -8.96 5.65 1.18
N ARG A 48 -9.01 5.56 2.50
CA ARG A 48 -8.00 6.15 3.36
C ARG A 48 -6.58 5.64 3.06
N PHE A 49 -5.59 6.47 3.28
CA PHE A 49 -4.19 6.03 3.22
C PHE A 49 -3.76 5.36 4.53
N ILE A 50 -2.93 4.33 4.41
CA ILE A 50 -2.20 3.76 5.54
C ILE A 50 -0.79 4.39 5.51
N PHE A 51 -0.53 5.37 6.37
CA PHE A 51 0.72 6.13 6.35
C PHE A 51 1.48 6.11 7.68
N THR A 52 0.93 5.48 8.69
CA THR A 52 1.64 5.13 9.92
C THR A 52 1.87 3.62 9.94
N ARG A 53 2.75 3.15 10.83
CA ARG A 53 2.93 1.71 11.04
C ARG A 53 1.82 1.17 11.94
N GLU A 54 0.63 1.10 11.39
CA GLU A 54 -0.51 0.47 12.05
C GLU A 54 -0.19 -1.00 12.33
N GLU A 55 -0.74 -1.53 13.41
CA GLU A 55 -0.65 -2.98 13.65
C GLU A 55 -1.28 -3.72 12.46
N THR A 56 -0.58 -4.73 11.94
CA THR A 56 -0.93 -5.31 10.63
C THR A 56 -2.30 -6.01 10.61
N ASP A 57 -2.67 -6.71 11.68
CA ASP A 57 -3.98 -7.38 11.74
C ASP A 57 -5.10 -6.37 11.80
N SER A 58 -4.92 -5.28 12.57
CA SER A 58 -5.87 -4.17 12.64
C SER A 58 -5.99 -3.43 11.31
N ALA A 59 -4.88 -3.24 10.62
CA ALA A 59 -4.87 -2.61 9.29
C ALA A 59 -5.68 -3.46 8.30
N VAL A 60 -5.44 -4.77 8.24
CA VAL A 60 -6.20 -5.68 7.37
C VAL A 60 -7.68 -5.69 7.71
N ALA A 61 -8.02 -5.76 9.00
CA ALA A 61 -9.42 -5.77 9.46
C ALA A 61 -10.17 -4.47 9.10
N SER A 62 -9.46 -3.37 8.89
CA SER A 62 -10.05 -2.09 8.50
C SER A 62 -10.31 -1.94 7.00
N LEU A 63 -9.85 -2.88 6.18
CA LEU A 63 -10.07 -2.85 4.74
C LEU A 63 -11.47 -3.36 4.39
N GLU A 64 -12.09 -2.69 3.45
CA GLU A 64 -13.40 -3.04 2.93
C GLU A 64 -13.28 -3.57 1.51
N ASN A 65 -13.24 -4.88 1.36
CA ASN A 65 -13.17 -5.55 0.05
C ASN A 65 -12.18 -4.87 -0.92
N PRO A 66 -10.90 -4.84 -0.59
CA PRO A 66 -9.90 -4.15 -1.40
C PRO A 66 -9.71 -4.85 -2.75
N ALA A 67 -9.82 -4.08 -3.84
CA ALA A 67 -9.52 -4.57 -5.18
C ALA A 67 -8.05 -4.36 -5.54
N VAL A 68 -7.46 -3.26 -5.08
CA VAL A 68 -6.06 -2.93 -5.32
C VAL A 68 -5.46 -2.32 -4.05
N VAL A 69 -4.26 -2.74 -3.70
CA VAL A 69 -3.45 -2.08 -2.67
C VAL A 69 -2.07 -1.76 -3.24
N GLY A 70 -1.75 -0.47 -3.30
CA GLY A 70 -0.47 0.03 -3.76
C GLY A 70 0.43 0.42 -2.60
N PHE A 71 1.68 -0.03 -2.63
CA PHE A 71 2.68 0.25 -1.59
C PHE A 71 3.79 1.14 -2.14
N SER A 72 4.06 2.24 -1.44
CA SER A 72 5.27 3.03 -1.65
C SER A 72 6.40 2.41 -0.84
N ASN A 73 7.31 1.70 -1.51
CA ASN A 73 8.30 0.85 -0.87
C ASN A 73 9.66 1.55 -0.79
N TYR A 74 10.11 1.76 0.44
CA TYR A 74 11.41 2.32 0.78
C TYR A 74 12.19 1.33 1.65
N ILE A 75 13.49 1.57 1.81
CA ILE A 75 14.35 0.71 2.65
C ILE A 75 13.85 0.60 4.10
N TRP A 76 13.26 1.66 4.63
CA TRP A 76 12.81 1.71 6.03
C TRP A 76 11.43 1.08 6.27
N ASN A 77 10.61 0.86 5.25
CA ASN A 77 9.27 0.29 5.42
C ASN A 77 9.08 -1.05 4.70
N THR A 78 10.11 -1.56 4.05
CA THR A 78 10.00 -2.76 3.20
C THR A 78 9.51 -3.99 3.97
N GLU A 79 10.02 -4.24 5.18
CA GLU A 79 9.60 -5.39 5.99
C GLU A 79 8.15 -5.25 6.47
N TYR A 80 7.76 -4.03 6.86
CA TYR A 80 6.37 -3.73 7.19
C TYR A 80 5.44 -3.95 5.99
N ASN A 81 5.81 -3.41 4.83
CA ASN A 81 5.03 -3.55 3.61
C ASN A 81 4.86 -5.01 3.20
N LYS A 82 5.93 -5.81 3.27
CA LYS A 82 5.87 -7.24 2.97
C LYS A 82 4.95 -7.99 3.92
N ALA A 83 5.06 -7.74 5.22
CA ALA A 83 4.21 -8.37 6.22
C ALA A 83 2.73 -8.01 6.01
N LEU A 84 2.43 -6.74 5.78
CA LEU A 84 1.06 -6.27 5.53
C LEU A 84 0.50 -6.84 4.23
N ALA A 85 1.28 -6.81 3.14
CA ALA A 85 0.87 -7.32 1.83
C ALA A 85 0.56 -8.82 1.87
N ALA A 86 1.39 -9.62 2.55
CA ALA A 86 1.15 -11.06 2.71
C ALA A 86 -0.16 -11.34 3.46
N LYS A 87 -0.46 -10.59 4.50
CA LYS A 87 -1.72 -10.71 5.25
C LYS A 87 -2.93 -10.28 4.42
N ILE A 88 -2.81 -9.19 3.67
CA ILE A 88 -3.88 -8.74 2.76
C ILE A 88 -4.17 -9.82 1.72
N LYS A 89 -3.13 -10.37 1.11
CA LYS A 89 -3.29 -11.41 0.07
C LYS A 89 -3.92 -12.69 0.62
N ALA A 90 -3.59 -13.06 1.87
CA ALA A 90 -4.19 -14.21 2.54
C ALA A 90 -5.70 -14.02 2.81
N GLU A 91 -6.10 -12.83 3.25
CA GLU A 91 -7.50 -12.49 3.54
C GLU A 91 -8.30 -12.19 2.26
N TYR A 92 -7.67 -11.53 1.29
CA TYR A 92 -8.27 -11.12 0.02
C TYR A 92 -7.45 -11.64 -1.17
N PRO A 93 -7.57 -12.93 -1.54
CA PRO A 93 -6.72 -13.55 -2.58
C PRO A 93 -6.80 -12.87 -3.95
N ASP A 94 -7.95 -12.28 -4.27
CA ASP A 94 -8.17 -11.59 -5.55
C ASP A 94 -7.68 -10.12 -5.55
N CYS A 95 -7.24 -9.61 -4.40
CA CYS A 95 -6.71 -8.26 -4.31
C CYS A 95 -5.38 -8.15 -5.08
N VAL A 96 -5.28 -7.15 -5.94
CA VAL A 96 -4.05 -6.86 -6.67
C VAL A 96 -3.10 -6.07 -5.77
N ILE A 97 -1.90 -6.58 -5.55
CA ILE A 97 -0.85 -5.97 -4.74
C ILE A 97 0.24 -5.41 -5.65
N ILE A 98 0.51 -4.11 -5.51
CA ILE A 98 1.51 -3.40 -6.32
C ILE A 98 2.55 -2.78 -5.40
N PHE A 99 3.82 -3.04 -5.66
CA PHE A 99 4.94 -2.35 -5.00
C PHE A 99 5.58 -1.35 -5.96
N GLY A 100 5.74 -0.13 -5.52
CA GLY A 100 6.44 0.92 -6.24
C GLY A 100 7.36 1.69 -5.32
N GLY A 101 8.05 2.71 -5.84
CA GLY A 101 8.94 3.57 -5.07
C GLY A 101 10.42 3.22 -5.24
N HIS A 102 11.23 3.73 -4.33
CA HIS A 102 12.70 3.72 -4.47
C HIS A 102 13.35 2.35 -4.21
N ASN A 103 12.71 1.50 -3.42
CA ASN A 103 13.27 0.18 -3.05
C ASN A 103 12.55 -0.95 -3.77
N VAL A 104 12.42 -0.82 -5.07
CA VAL A 104 11.84 -1.84 -5.95
C VAL A 104 12.95 -2.35 -6.87
N PRO A 105 13.22 -3.67 -6.88
CA PRO A 105 14.27 -4.22 -7.73
C PRO A 105 13.89 -4.15 -9.21
N PRO A 106 14.89 -4.08 -10.12
CA PRO A 106 14.65 -3.96 -11.55
C PRO A 106 14.28 -5.27 -12.25
N ASP A 107 14.34 -6.39 -11.55
CA ASP A 107 14.11 -7.72 -12.11
C ASP A 107 12.87 -8.40 -11.50
N THR A 108 12.45 -9.49 -12.12
CA THR A 108 11.24 -10.25 -11.72
C THR A 108 11.51 -11.29 -10.64
N ASP A 109 12.74 -11.54 -10.25
CA ASP A 109 13.10 -12.55 -9.23
C ASP A 109 12.40 -12.22 -7.89
N PHE A 110 12.21 -10.94 -7.60
CA PHE A 110 11.49 -10.47 -6.42
C PHE A 110 10.04 -10.97 -6.40
N LEU A 111 9.36 -10.94 -7.54
CA LEU A 111 7.98 -11.45 -7.65
C LEU A 111 7.91 -12.98 -7.49
N GLU A 112 8.90 -13.70 -7.95
CA GLU A 112 8.98 -15.15 -7.75
C GLU A 112 9.20 -15.50 -6.27
N LYS A 113 9.99 -14.70 -5.58
CA LYS A 113 10.27 -14.88 -4.15
C LYS A 113 9.10 -14.49 -3.25
N TYR A 114 8.36 -13.46 -3.64
CA TYR A 114 7.23 -12.92 -2.88
C TYR A 114 5.96 -12.99 -3.70
N ASP A 115 5.36 -14.18 -3.75
CA ASP A 115 4.21 -14.52 -4.61
C ASP A 115 2.91 -13.78 -4.26
N TYR A 116 2.87 -13.10 -3.12
CA TYR A 116 1.76 -12.22 -2.75
C TYR A 116 1.83 -10.83 -3.38
N ILE A 117 2.88 -10.50 -4.13
CA ILE A 117 3.03 -9.25 -4.87
C ILE A 117 2.79 -9.53 -6.35
N ASP A 118 1.85 -8.81 -6.95
CA ASP A 118 1.46 -9.05 -8.35
C ASP A 118 2.27 -8.19 -9.34
N PHE A 119 2.61 -6.97 -8.97
CA PHE A 119 3.33 -6.02 -9.85
C PHE A 119 4.37 -5.21 -9.10
N LEU A 120 5.41 -4.80 -9.83
CA LEU A 120 6.44 -3.85 -9.42
C LEU A 120 6.35 -2.57 -10.24
#